data_58e32d06ac44e6528f08b397ec113eb9
#
_entry.id   58e32d06ac44e6528f08b397ec113eb9
#
_cell.length_a   1.000
_cell.length_b   1.000
_cell.length_c   1.000
_cell.angle_alpha   90.00
_cell.angle_beta   90.00
_cell.angle_gamma   90.00
#
_symmetry.space_group_name_H-M   'P 1'
#
loop_
_entity.id
_entity.type
_entity.pdbx_description
1 polymer ?
#
loop_
_entity_poly.entity_id
_entity_poly.type
_entity_poly.pdbx_seq_one_letter_code
_entity_poly.pdbx_strand_id
1 'polypeptide(L)'
;TSVGIFVYHNPDGSERRELRLPEEVFAEKSLASYKGKPIIVTHDAGYVDTDNVKDESIGTILSEGYRDGDDVRAEIIIHDTDSLKKYKMRELSCGYNLRLDETPGVWEGQPYDAIQRDIEINHLALVDKARAGEQARLNIDGQGRDCMKGEKLNMENTTKRTDGAPTPEELAAAVEAFKKRRAERSGAATDGGITAEPPAQTAGAAE
;
A
#
# COMPACT_ATOMS: atom_id res chain seq x y z
N THR A 1 6.41 -0.04 6.36
CA THR A 1 6.72 -1.23 7.19
C THR A 1 7.62 -0.83 8.36
N SER A 2 7.76 -1.68 9.35
CA SER A 2 8.57 -1.45 10.56
C SER A 2 9.27 -2.73 11.01
N VAL A 3 10.31 -2.56 11.83
CA VAL A 3 11.03 -3.63 12.52
C VAL A 3 10.12 -4.20 13.63
N GLY A 4 10.24 -5.49 13.94
CA GLY A 4 9.54 -6.13 15.06
C GLY A 4 8.86 -7.42 14.71
N ILE A 5 8.12 -7.97 15.69
CA ILE A 5 7.35 -9.21 15.55
C ILE A 5 5.89 -8.88 15.26
N PHE A 6 5.35 -9.48 14.20
CA PHE A 6 3.97 -9.29 13.73
C PHE A 6 3.21 -10.60 13.72
N VAL A 7 1.97 -10.58 14.23
CA VAL A 7 1.11 -11.77 14.26
C VAL A 7 0.31 -11.86 12.96
N TYR A 8 0.38 -13.02 12.33
CA TYR A 8 -0.38 -13.37 11.15
C TYR A 8 -1.37 -14.48 11.49
N HIS A 9 -2.62 -14.32 11.07
CA HIS A 9 -3.66 -15.32 11.24
C HIS A 9 -3.77 -16.16 9.97
N ASN A 10 -3.58 -17.45 10.08
CA ASN A 10 -3.74 -18.39 8.99
C ASN A 10 -5.23 -18.71 8.76
N PRO A 11 -5.61 -19.20 7.57
CA PRO A 11 -7.00 -19.59 7.27
C PRO A 11 -7.57 -20.68 8.19
N ASP A 12 -6.71 -21.51 8.78
CA ASP A 12 -7.07 -22.56 9.75
C ASP A 12 -7.30 -22.05 11.18
N GLY A 13 -7.16 -20.71 11.39
CA GLY A 13 -7.30 -20.07 12.68
C GLY A 13 -6.04 -20.08 13.55
N SER A 14 -4.94 -20.69 13.09
CA SER A 14 -3.66 -20.64 13.79
C SER A 14 -3.00 -19.27 13.63
N GLU A 15 -2.16 -18.90 14.59
CA GLU A 15 -1.36 -17.68 14.55
C GLU A 15 0.10 -18.02 14.28
N ARG A 16 0.78 -17.17 13.50
CA ARG A 16 2.21 -17.23 13.26
C ARG A 16 2.82 -15.86 13.54
N ARG A 17 3.87 -15.84 14.37
CA ARG A 17 4.62 -14.64 14.71
C ARG A 17 5.82 -14.55 13.79
N GLU A 18 5.83 -13.52 12.96
CA GLU A 18 6.89 -13.30 11.98
C GLU A 18 7.73 -12.10 12.36
N LEU A 19 9.04 -12.32 12.44
CA LEU A 19 10.03 -11.31 12.75
C LEU A 19 10.50 -10.59 11.49
N ARG A 20 10.51 -9.27 11.53
CA ARG A 20 11.18 -8.39 10.57
C ARG A 20 12.41 -7.81 11.21
N LEU A 21 13.56 -8.30 10.83
CA LEU A 21 14.84 -7.81 11.32
C LEU A 21 15.21 -6.45 10.70
N PRO A 22 15.97 -5.59 11.41
CA PRO A 22 16.43 -4.31 10.87
C PRO A 22 17.18 -4.46 9.55
N GLU A 23 18.05 -5.46 9.42
CA GLU A 23 18.82 -5.74 8.21
C GLU A 23 17.96 -6.11 7.00
N GLU A 24 16.76 -6.66 7.22
CA GLU A 24 15.81 -6.97 6.13
C GLU A 24 14.95 -5.76 5.77
N VAL A 25 14.43 -5.06 6.79
CA VAL A 25 13.57 -3.89 6.60
C VAL A 25 14.33 -2.74 5.94
N PHE A 26 15.58 -2.52 6.36
CA PHE A 26 16.40 -1.41 5.88
C PHE A 26 17.45 -1.83 4.84
N ALA A 27 17.36 -3.06 4.30
CA ALA A 27 18.18 -3.46 3.17
C ALA A 27 17.98 -2.48 1.99
N GLU A 28 19.06 -2.13 1.30
CA GLU A 28 19.04 -1.21 0.16
C GLU A 28 18.00 -1.65 -0.89
N LYS A 29 17.95 -2.95 -1.21
CA LYS A 29 16.97 -3.53 -2.13
C LYS A 29 15.53 -3.35 -1.64
N SER A 30 15.28 -3.54 -0.34
CA SER A 30 13.97 -3.35 0.27
C SER A 30 13.55 -1.88 0.16
N LEU A 31 14.41 -0.94 0.55
CA LEU A 31 14.12 0.50 0.48
C LEU A 31 13.92 0.98 -0.96
N ALA A 32 14.76 0.54 -1.90
CA ALA A 32 14.62 0.88 -3.32
C ALA A 32 13.31 0.38 -3.92
N SER A 33 12.79 -0.75 -3.41
CA SER A 33 11.56 -1.36 -3.94
C SER A 33 10.29 -0.54 -3.74
N TYR A 34 10.30 0.48 -2.89
CA TYR A 34 9.15 1.35 -2.64
C TYR A 34 8.80 2.21 -3.85
N LYS A 35 9.82 2.77 -4.49
CA LYS A 35 9.66 3.76 -5.55
C LYS A 35 8.86 3.21 -6.75
N GLY A 36 7.86 3.98 -7.17
CA GLY A 36 7.02 3.65 -8.31
C GLY A 36 5.91 2.64 -8.02
N LYS A 37 5.81 2.11 -6.79
CA LYS A 37 4.75 1.15 -6.45
C LYS A 37 3.40 1.83 -6.33
N PRO A 38 2.31 1.15 -6.75
CA PRO A 38 0.96 1.68 -6.69
C PRO A 38 0.44 1.78 -5.26
N ILE A 39 -0.45 2.74 -5.05
CA ILE A 39 -1.26 2.84 -3.84
C ILE A 39 -2.66 2.39 -4.19
N ILE A 40 -3.23 1.50 -3.39
CA ILE A 40 -4.54 0.89 -3.62
C ILE A 40 -5.45 1.07 -2.40
N VAL A 41 -6.74 0.75 -2.54
CA VAL A 41 -7.69 0.68 -1.43
C VAL A 41 -7.82 -0.76 -0.99
N THR A 42 -7.50 -1.04 0.27
CA THR A 42 -7.44 -2.38 0.89
C THR A 42 -6.45 -3.34 0.22
N HIS A 43 -6.29 -4.54 0.76
CA HIS A 43 -5.47 -5.61 0.18
C HIS A 43 -6.30 -6.62 -0.64
N ASP A 44 -7.56 -6.30 -0.96
CA ASP A 44 -8.48 -7.24 -1.63
C ASP A 44 -8.01 -7.65 -3.03
N ALA A 45 -7.22 -6.81 -3.69
CA ALA A 45 -6.60 -7.15 -4.97
C ALA A 45 -5.57 -8.28 -4.86
N GLY A 46 -5.09 -8.56 -3.64
CA GLY A 46 -3.97 -9.47 -3.43
C GLY A 46 -2.68 -8.92 -4.03
N TYR A 47 -2.12 -9.59 -5.02
CA TYR A 47 -0.95 -9.11 -5.76
C TYR A 47 -1.35 -8.08 -6.81
N VAL A 48 -0.62 -6.96 -6.87
CA VAL A 48 -0.84 -5.92 -7.88
C VAL A 48 0.20 -6.05 -8.97
N ASP A 49 -0.25 -6.20 -10.22
CA ASP A 49 0.58 -6.38 -11.42
C ASP A 49 0.03 -5.58 -12.62
N THR A 50 0.53 -5.88 -13.81
CA THR A 50 0.11 -5.21 -15.05
C THR A 50 -1.35 -5.43 -15.42
N ASP A 51 -1.96 -6.51 -14.97
CA ASP A 51 -3.33 -6.88 -15.35
C ASP A 51 -4.36 -6.10 -14.54
N ASN A 52 -4.04 -5.77 -13.28
CA ASN A 52 -4.98 -5.12 -12.38
C ASN A 52 -4.59 -3.72 -11.90
N VAL A 53 -3.32 -3.28 -12.05
CA VAL A 53 -2.83 -1.99 -11.53
C VAL A 53 -3.63 -0.80 -12.03
N LYS A 54 -4.13 -0.84 -13.26
CA LYS A 54 -4.92 0.25 -13.86
C LYS A 54 -6.24 0.50 -13.11
N ASP A 55 -6.86 -0.56 -12.64
CA ASP A 55 -8.16 -0.50 -11.97
C ASP A 55 -8.04 -0.32 -10.45
N GLU A 56 -6.92 -0.76 -9.87
CA GLU A 56 -6.69 -0.74 -8.43
C GLU A 56 -6.01 0.55 -7.95
N SER A 57 -5.13 1.15 -8.77
CA SER A 57 -4.28 2.25 -8.33
C SER A 57 -5.04 3.55 -8.12
N ILE A 58 -4.89 4.12 -6.94
CA ILE A 58 -5.38 5.45 -6.57
C ILE A 58 -4.24 6.47 -6.39
N GLY A 59 -2.99 6.01 -6.47
CA GLY A 59 -1.80 6.83 -6.26
C GLY A 59 -0.52 6.06 -6.48
N THR A 60 0.61 6.69 -6.17
CA THR A 60 1.95 6.13 -6.40
C THR A 60 2.92 6.54 -5.30
N ILE A 61 3.84 5.66 -4.92
CA ILE A 61 4.98 5.97 -4.06
C ILE A 61 6.05 6.66 -4.92
N LEU A 62 6.45 7.88 -4.54
CA LEU A 62 7.34 8.73 -5.35
C LEU A 62 8.82 8.51 -5.03
N SER A 63 9.14 8.26 -3.77
CA SER A 63 10.53 8.08 -3.32
C SER A 63 10.83 6.62 -3.01
N GLU A 64 12.12 6.31 -2.91
CA GLU A 64 12.58 5.14 -2.18
C GLU A 64 12.17 5.24 -0.71
N GLY A 65 12.09 4.11 -0.03
CA GLY A 65 11.92 4.11 1.41
C GLY A 65 13.16 4.68 2.11
N TYR A 66 12.96 5.37 3.22
CA TYR A 66 14.06 5.80 4.09
C TYR A 66 13.75 5.47 5.54
N ARG A 67 14.80 5.20 6.30
CA ARG A 67 14.68 4.83 7.71
C ARG A 67 14.30 6.04 8.57
N ASP A 68 13.33 5.88 9.45
CA ASP A 68 12.99 6.83 10.52
C ASP A 68 12.74 6.04 11.82
N GLY A 69 13.77 5.91 12.64
CA GLY A 69 13.76 5.02 13.80
C GLY A 69 13.67 3.55 13.39
N ASP A 70 12.62 2.87 13.81
CA ASP A 70 12.29 1.48 13.46
C ASP A 70 11.30 1.38 12.30
N ASP A 71 10.87 2.52 11.75
CA ASP A 71 9.92 2.61 10.65
C ASP A 71 10.61 2.94 9.32
N VAL A 72 9.92 2.59 8.22
CA VAL A 72 10.24 3.08 6.88
C VAL A 72 9.21 4.12 6.47
N ARG A 73 9.68 5.27 6.01
CA ARG A 73 8.86 6.32 5.39
C ARG A 73 9.16 6.45 3.90
N ALA A 74 8.20 6.97 3.16
CA ALA A 74 8.36 7.31 1.75
C ALA A 74 7.42 8.48 1.39
N GLU A 75 7.79 9.22 0.36
CA GLU A 75 6.92 10.24 -0.24
C GLU A 75 5.90 9.57 -1.16
N ILE A 76 4.65 10.03 -1.10
CA ILE A 76 3.56 9.47 -1.89
C ILE A 76 2.73 10.56 -2.55
N ILE A 77 2.05 10.21 -3.63
CA ILE A 77 1.01 11.03 -4.24
C ILE A 77 -0.28 10.22 -4.38
N ILE A 78 -1.40 10.83 -4.04
CA ILE A 78 -2.73 10.26 -4.27
C ILE A 78 -3.38 11.03 -5.42
N HIS A 79 -3.76 10.33 -6.47
CA HIS A 79 -4.42 10.90 -7.65
C HIS A 79 -5.94 10.91 -7.48
N ASP A 80 -6.52 9.87 -6.86
CA ASP A 80 -7.96 9.78 -6.57
C ASP A 80 -8.26 10.23 -5.13
N THR A 81 -8.38 11.56 -4.95
CA THR A 81 -8.70 12.17 -3.66
C THR A 81 -10.16 11.92 -3.22
N ASP A 82 -11.06 11.56 -4.14
CA ASP A 82 -12.44 11.25 -3.81
C ASP A 82 -12.54 9.90 -3.09
N SER A 83 -11.70 8.95 -3.43
CA SER A 83 -11.53 7.71 -2.67
C SER A 83 -11.13 7.99 -1.23
N LEU A 84 -10.16 8.88 -0.96
CA LEU A 84 -9.78 9.24 0.40
C LEU A 84 -10.95 9.80 1.23
N LYS A 85 -11.72 10.73 0.63
CA LYS A 85 -12.87 11.36 1.31
C LYS A 85 -13.96 10.34 1.60
N LYS A 86 -14.19 9.43 0.66
CA LYS A 86 -15.27 8.44 0.73
C LYS A 86 -14.99 7.35 1.76
N TYR A 87 -13.77 6.79 1.74
CA TYR A 87 -13.43 5.66 2.59
C TYR A 87 -13.00 6.05 3.99
N LYS A 88 -12.59 7.33 4.19
CA LYS A 88 -12.06 7.83 5.46
C LYS A 88 -10.92 6.99 6.06
N MET A 89 -10.38 6.05 5.28
CA MET A 89 -9.23 5.24 5.66
C MET A 89 -8.00 6.12 5.65
N ARG A 90 -7.19 6.05 6.69
CA ARG A 90 -5.99 6.87 6.84
C ARG A 90 -4.75 6.05 7.15
N GLU A 91 -4.91 4.79 7.54
CA GLU A 91 -3.79 3.94 7.87
C GLU A 91 -3.22 3.29 6.61
N LEU A 92 -1.92 3.02 6.65
CA LEU A 92 -1.14 2.54 5.53
C LEU A 92 -0.58 1.15 5.84
N SER A 93 -0.79 0.21 4.95
CA SER A 93 -0.26 -1.15 5.05
C SER A 93 0.46 -1.54 3.77
N CYS A 94 1.72 -1.95 3.87
CA CYS A 94 2.46 -2.46 2.71
C CYS A 94 2.05 -3.91 2.40
N GLY A 95 1.75 -4.16 1.11
CA GLY A 95 1.78 -5.48 0.51
C GLY A 95 3.16 -5.73 -0.09
N TYR A 96 3.76 -6.88 0.16
CA TYR A 96 5.12 -7.18 -0.27
C TYR A 96 5.33 -8.66 -0.54
N ASN A 97 6.32 -8.96 -1.37
CA ASN A 97 6.88 -10.28 -1.55
C ASN A 97 7.99 -10.49 -0.52
N LEU A 98 8.13 -11.71 -0.08
CA LEU A 98 9.19 -12.09 0.84
C LEU A 98 9.48 -13.59 0.71
N ARG A 99 10.61 -14.00 1.25
CA ARG A 99 10.91 -15.39 1.55
C ARG A 99 10.75 -15.60 3.05
N LEU A 100 9.99 -16.62 3.44
CA LEU A 100 9.83 -16.97 4.85
C LEU A 100 10.94 -17.94 5.26
N ASP A 101 11.67 -17.59 6.30
CA ASP A 101 12.63 -18.44 6.99
C ASP A 101 11.95 -19.01 8.25
N GLU A 102 11.53 -20.26 8.21
CA GLU A 102 10.73 -20.91 9.25
C GLU A 102 11.59 -21.35 10.46
N THR A 103 12.71 -20.67 10.71
CA THR A 103 13.55 -20.90 11.89
C THR A 103 12.98 -20.11 13.07
N PRO A 104 12.41 -20.77 14.10
CA PRO A 104 11.90 -20.07 15.27
C PRO A 104 13.02 -19.57 16.17
N GLY A 105 12.71 -18.56 16.99
CA GLY A 105 13.69 -18.02 17.92
C GLY A 105 13.08 -17.04 18.92
N VAL A 106 13.97 -16.25 19.54
CA VAL A 106 13.58 -15.18 20.47
C VAL A 106 14.31 -13.90 20.07
N TRP A 107 13.56 -12.82 19.92
CA TRP A 107 14.07 -11.50 19.62
C TRP A 107 13.55 -10.49 20.66
N GLU A 108 14.48 -9.78 21.31
CA GLU A 108 14.16 -8.84 22.41
C GLU A 108 13.27 -9.46 23.51
N GLY A 109 13.51 -10.74 23.84
CA GLY A 109 12.75 -11.48 24.86
C GLY A 109 11.39 -12.00 24.39
N GLN A 110 11.00 -11.77 23.14
CA GLN A 110 9.73 -12.23 22.58
C GLN A 110 9.98 -13.39 21.59
N PRO A 111 9.21 -14.49 21.69
CA PRO A 111 9.34 -15.61 20.76
C PRO A 111 8.73 -15.28 19.41
N TYR A 112 9.39 -15.76 18.34
CA TYR A 112 8.86 -15.73 16.98
C TYR A 112 8.95 -17.13 16.36
N ASP A 113 8.15 -17.36 15.32
CA ASP A 113 8.01 -18.64 14.65
C ASP A 113 8.76 -18.68 13.30
N ALA A 114 8.93 -17.50 12.66
CA ALA A 114 9.60 -17.35 11.38
C ALA A 114 10.21 -15.96 11.23
N ILE A 115 11.12 -15.79 10.25
CA ILE A 115 11.74 -14.52 9.89
C ILE A 115 11.35 -14.17 8.46
N GLN A 116 10.94 -12.92 8.23
CA GLN A 116 10.70 -12.40 6.89
C GLN A 116 12.03 -11.96 6.24
N ARG A 117 12.40 -12.59 5.14
CA ARG A 117 13.61 -12.35 4.37
C ARG A 117 13.30 -11.78 2.99
N ASP A 118 14.25 -11.06 2.41
CA ASP A 118 14.16 -10.57 1.02
C ASP A 118 12.89 -9.74 0.77
N ILE A 119 12.55 -8.83 1.68
CA ILE A 119 11.35 -8.01 1.63
C ILE A 119 11.39 -7.09 0.42
N GLU A 120 10.39 -7.21 -0.49
CA GLU A 120 10.24 -6.37 -1.66
C GLU A 120 8.79 -5.86 -1.76
N ILE A 121 8.62 -4.54 -1.75
CA ILE A 121 7.29 -3.92 -1.77
C ILE A 121 6.61 -4.16 -3.13
N ASN A 122 5.36 -4.61 -3.10
CA ASN A 122 4.49 -4.73 -4.26
C ASN A 122 3.54 -3.54 -4.38
N HIS A 123 2.87 -3.18 -3.29
CA HIS A 123 1.93 -2.06 -3.24
C HIS A 123 1.83 -1.47 -1.83
N LEU A 124 1.22 -0.29 -1.74
CA LEU A 124 0.80 0.32 -0.48
C LEU A 124 -0.73 0.37 -0.45
N ALA A 125 -1.35 -0.15 0.59
CA ALA A 125 -2.80 -0.14 0.74
C ALA A 125 -3.25 0.89 1.79
N LEU A 126 -4.33 1.62 1.49
CA LEU A 126 -5.12 2.32 2.47
C LEU A 126 -6.00 1.31 3.18
N VAL A 127 -5.93 1.27 4.51
CA VAL A 127 -6.67 0.31 5.34
C VAL A 127 -7.34 1.02 6.52
N ASP A 128 -8.33 0.38 7.09
CA ASP A 128 -8.96 0.84 8.32
C ASP A 128 -8.01 0.71 9.52
N LYS A 129 -7.32 -0.45 9.60
CA LYS A 129 -6.36 -0.74 10.66
C LYS A 129 -5.08 -1.35 10.08
N ALA A 130 -3.97 -0.63 10.25
CA ALA A 130 -2.66 -1.10 9.81
C ALA A 130 -2.00 -2.01 10.86
N ARG A 131 -1.30 -3.05 10.39
CA ARG A 131 -0.52 -3.94 11.27
C ARG A 131 0.62 -3.22 12.00
N ALA A 132 1.17 -2.18 11.39
CA ALA A 132 2.23 -1.37 11.99
C ALA A 132 1.72 -0.35 13.05
N GLY A 133 0.39 -0.31 13.27
CA GLY A 133 -0.21 0.60 14.26
C GLY A 133 -0.58 1.97 13.70
N GLU A 134 -1.14 2.82 14.56
CA GLU A 134 -1.70 4.14 14.20
C GLU A 134 -0.68 5.14 13.65
N GLN A 135 0.63 4.94 13.87
CA GLN A 135 1.70 5.77 13.32
C GLN A 135 1.86 5.59 11.80
N ALA A 136 1.45 4.42 11.25
CA ALA A 136 1.49 4.15 9.82
C ALA A 136 0.26 4.73 9.13
N ARG A 137 0.20 6.07 9.01
CA ARG A 137 -0.96 6.74 8.42
C ARG A 137 -0.61 7.93 7.55
N LEU A 138 -1.57 8.32 6.71
CA LEU A 138 -1.50 9.53 5.92
C LEU A 138 -1.54 10.77 6.83
N ASN A 139 -0.60 11.68 6.64
CA ASN A 139 -0.59 12.98 7.25
C ASN A 139 -1.26 14.00 6.30
N ILE A 140 -2.60 14.06 6.34
CA ILE A 140 -3.39 14.89 5.43
C ILE A 140 -3.61 16.30 5.99
N ASP A 141 -3.53 16.46 7.33
CA ASP A 141 -4.00 17.67 8.00
C ASP A 141 -2.93 18.77 8.15
N GLY A 142 -1.78 18.64 7.48
CA GLY A 142 -0.72 19.67 7.49
C GLY A 142 -0.14 20.01 8.87
N GLN A 143 -0.50 19.30 9.92
CA GLN A 143 0.02 19.46 11.28
C GLN A 143 1.19 18.52 11.56
N GLY A 144 2.05 18.33 10.61
CA GLY A 144 3.28 17.56 10.73
C GLY A 144 4.49 18.43 10.42
N ARG A 145 5.07 19.00 11.48
CA ARG A 145 6.41 19.57 11.55
C ARG A 145 6.92 20.33 10.32
N ASP A 146 6.88 21.64 10.47
CA ASP A 146 7.80 22.64 9.92
C ASP A 146 8.57 22.23 8.64
N CYS A 147 7.90 22.32 7.51
CA CYS A 147 8.56 22.50 6.24
C CYS A 147 8.21 23.90 5.72
N MET A 148 9.12 24.83 6.00
CA MET A 148 9.29 26.15 5.41
C MET A 148 8.20 27.18 5.69
N LYS A 149 8.62 28.24 6.39
CA LYS A 149 8.00 29.54 6.48
C LYS A 149 7.70 30.07 5.08
N GLY A 150 6.43 30.14 4.74
CA GLY A 150 5.89 30.82 3.58
C GLY A 150 4.46 31.23 3.87
N GLU A 151 4.26 32.49 4.16
CA GLU A 151 3.06 33.31 4.17
C GLU A 151 1.72 32.70 4.64
N LYS A 152 1.22 33.27 5.74
CA LYS A 152 -0.10 33.09 6.32
C LYS A 152 -1.19 33.43 5.30
N LEU A 153 -1.93 32.45 4.84
CA LEU A 153 -3.29 32.66 4.34
C LEU A 153 -4.26 32.49 5.50
N ASN A 154 -4.87 33.59 5.88
CA ASN A 154 -5.94 33.66 6.87
C ASN A 154 -7.17 32.92 6.32
N MET A 155 -7.53 31.80 6.90
CA MET A 155 -8.86 31.18 6.74
C MET A 155 -9.52 31.02 8.09
N GLU A 156 -10.24 32.06 8.50
CA GLU A 156 -11.32 31.93 9.47
C GLU A 156 -12.47 31.19 8.77
N ASN A 157 -12.61 29.90 9.07
CA ASN A 157 -13.89 29.20 9.16
C ASN A 157 -13.65 27.80 9.74
N THR A 158 -13.57 27.72 11.06
CA THR A 158 -13.55 26.46 11.78
C THR A 158 -14.97 25.97 11.99
N THR A 159 -15.50 25.20 11.07
CA THR A 159 -16.62 24.33 11.38
C THR A 159 -16.06 23.13 12.15
N LYS A 160 -16.47 22.97 13.41
CA LYS A 160 -16.17 21.80 14.23
C LYS A 160 -16.61 20.53 13.50
N ARG A 161 -15.66 19.77 12.98
CA ARG A 161 -15.91 18.41 12.51
C ARG A 161 -15.78 17.45 13.71
N THR A 162 -16.87 16.82 14.05
CA THR A 162 -16.85 15.62 14.88
C THR A 162 -16.44 14.45 13.97
N ASP A 163 -15.16 14.20 13.87
CA ASP A 163 -14.62 13.08 13.11
C ASP A 163 -14.76 11.78 13.92
N GLY A 164 -15.96 11.21 13.90
CA GLY A 164 -16.14 9.82 14.29
C GLY A 164 -15.47 8.92 13.24
N ALA A 165 -14.70 7.93 13.68
CA ALA A 165 -14.23 6.88 12.80
C ALA A 165 -15.43 6.21 12.09
N PRO A 166 -15.33 5.84 10.80
CA PRO A 166 -16.41 5.17 10.09
C PRO A 166 -16.75 3.85 10.79
N THR A 167 -18.04 3.55 10.85
CA THR A 167 -18.48 2.26 11.39
C THR A 167 -18.05 1.12 10.46
N PRO A 168 -17.89 -0.13 10.95
CA PRO A 168 -17.58 -1.28 10.11
C PRO A 168 -18.55 -1.46 8.94
N GLU A 169 -19.81 -1.06 9.12
CA GLU A 169 -20.86 -1.13 8.11
C GLU A 169 -20.67 -0.05 7.02
N GLU A 170 -20.34 1.17 7.38
CA GLU A 170 -19.99 2.24 6.43
C GLU A 170 -18.73 1.90 5.64
N LEU A 171 -17.77 1.25 6.28
CA LEU A 171 -16.53 0.79 5.66
C LEU A 171 -16.80 -0.31 4.63
N ALA A 172 -17.59 -1.33 4.99
CA ALA A 172 -17.99 -2.41 4.10
C ALA A 172 -18.78 -1.89 2.89
N ALA A 173 -19.73 -0.97 3.11
CA ALA A 173 -20.48 -0.32 2.04
C ALA A 173 -19.58 0.49 1.10
N ALA A 174 -18.55 1.14 1.64
CA ALA A 174 -17.58 1.90 0.86
C ALA A 174 -16.73 0.99 -0.03
N VAL A 175 -16.24 -0.14 0.49
CA VAL A 175 -15.47 -1.15 -0.25
C VAL A 175 -16.31 -1.75 -1.38
N GLU A 176 -17.56 -2.14 -1.10
CA GLU A 176 -18.47 -2.67 -2.12
C GLU A 176 -18.76 -1.64 -3.23
N ALA A 177 -18.92 -0.37 -2.89
CA ALA A 177 -19.11 0.68 -3.88
C ALA A 177 -17.85 0.92 -4.75
N PHE A 178 -16.66 0.69 -4.22
CA PHE A 178 -15.42 0.71 -5.00
C PHE A 178 -15.36 -0.46 -5.97
N LYS A 179 -15.63 -1.68 -5.51
CA LYS A 179 -15.71 -2.88 -6.34
C LYS A 179 -16.72 -2.71 -7.48
N LYS A 180 -17.87 -2.11 -7.21
CA LYS A 180 -18.91 -1.83 -8.22
C LYS A 180 -18.42 -0.84 -9.29
N ARG A 181 -17.80 0.28 -8.89
CA ARG A 181 -17.25 1.26 -9.85
C ARG A 181 -16.14 0.67 -10.71
N ARG A 182 -15.32 -0.21 -10.13
CA ARG A 182 -14.29 -0.95 -10.83
C ARG A 182 -14.90 -1.85 -11.91
N ALA A 183 -15.93 -2.64 -11.56
CA ALA A 183 -16.64 -3.50 -12.51
C ALA A 183 -17.27 -2.69 -13.66
N GLU A 184 -17.82 -1.51 -13.38
CA GLU A 184 -18.39 -0.60 -14.38
C GLU A 184 -17.32 -0.04 -15.33
N ARG A 185 -16.10 0.27 -14.82
CA ARG A 185 -14.97 0.72 -15.66
C ARG A 185 -14.44 -0.39 -16.56
N SER A 186 -14.28 -1.60 -16.04
CA SER A 186 -13.80 -2.75 -16.85
C SER A 186 -14.81 -3.19 -17.89
N GLY A 187 -16.11 -3.06 -17.62
CA GLY A 187 -17.17 -3.32 -18.60
C GLY A 187 -17.27 -2.30 -19.73
N ALA A 188 -16.85 -1.05 -19.50
CA ALA A 188 -16.85 0.00 -20.54
C ALA A 188 -15.64 -0.09 -21.50
N ALA A 189 -14.62 -0.87 -21.18
CA ALA A 189 -13.39 -1.02 -21.99
C ALA A 189 -13.50 -2.06 -23.10
N THR A 190 -14.63 -2.75 -23.26
CA THR A 190 -14.77 -3.85 -24.26
C THR A 190 -15.34 -3.41 -25.60
N ASP A 191 -15.64 -2.11 -25.82
CA ASP A 191 -16.20 -1.62 -27.10
C ASP A 191 -15.28 -0.60 -27.83
N GLY A 192 -14.00 -0.90 -27.90
CA GLY A 192 -13.02 -0.16 -28.67
C GLY A 192 -12.00 -1.09 -29.31
N GLY A 193 -12.44 -1.94 -30.26
CA GLY A 193 -11.56 -2.85 -30.98
C GLY A 193 -10.49 -2.10 -31.80
N ILE A 194 -9.26 -2.10 -31.32
CA ILE A 194 -8.08 -1.81 -32.14
C ILE A 194 -7.51 -3.16 -32.53
N THR A 195 -7.84 -3.61 -33.77
CA THR A 195 -7.16 -4.73 -34.42
C THR A 195 -5.73 -4.29 -34.76
N ALA A 196 -4.77 -4.67 -33.93
CA ALA A 196 -3.37 -4.58 -34.30
C ALA A 196 -3.02 -5.78 -35.19
N GLU A 197 -2.69 -5.50 -36.44
CA GLU A 197 -2.16 -6.45 -37.41
C GLU A 197 -0.74 -6.88 -36.99
N PRO A 198 -0.38 -8.18 -36.96
CA PRO A 198 0.95 -8.61 -36.58
C PRO A 198 1.99 -8.23 -37.67
N PRO A 199 3.22 -7.85 -37.31
CA PRO A 199 4.24 -7.51 -38.29
C PRO A 199 4.66 -8.74 -39.12
N ALA A 200 4.73 -8.53 -40.41
CA ALA A 200 5.14 -9.53 -41.41
C ALA A 200 6.54 -10.07 -41.09
N GLN A 201 6.68 -11.39 -41.04
CA GLN A 201 7.97 -12.10 -41.00
C GLN A 201 8.65 -12.01 -42.36
N THR A 202 9.76 -11.27 -42.43
CA THR A 202 10.67 -11.34 -43.57
C THR A 202 11.53 -12.58 -43.46
N ALA A 203 11.27 -13.54 -44.33
CA ALA A 203 12.16 -14.67 -44.56
C ALA A 203 13.47 -14.18 -45.20
N GLY A 204 14.60 -14.29 -44.48
CA GLY A 204 15.94 -14.12 -45.02
C GLY A 204 16.39 -15.42 -45.64
N ALA A 205 16.69 -15.38 -46.96
CA ALA A 205 17.25 -16.48 -47.72
C ALA A 205 18.73 -16.71 -47.35
N ALA A 206 19.10 -17.98 -47.40
CA ALA A 206 20.47 -18.46 -47.27
C ALA A 206 21.33 -18.07 -48.47
N GLU A 207 22.58 -17.73 -48.19
CA GLU A 207 23.78 -18.17 -48.95
C GLU A 207 24.98 -18.20 -48.01
#